data_7c6fd490e79a3a8df95a29714113a6a9
#
_entry.id   7c6fd490e79a3a8df95a29714113a6a9
#
_cell.length_a   1.000
_cell.length_b   1.000
_cell.length_c   1.000
_cell.angle_alpha   90.00
_cell.angle_beta   90.00
_cell.angle_gamma   90.00
#
_symmetry.space_group_name_H-M   'P 1'
#
loop_
_entity.id
_entity.type
_entity.pdbx_description
1 polymer ?
#
loop_
_entity_poly.entity_id
_entity_poly.type
_entity_poly.pdbx_seq_one_letter_code
_entity_poly.pdbx_strand_id
1 'polypeptide(L)'
;FFLMFAPTKWVHHFGLFAAVGAAMAALATVLVSPAVLRWSRNRMTVVTAVLFLLALTFATTNGWWYVSSYGVPFNNAMPRIGGVTVSAILLALFGVAALYTVWLHFSGAERGEGRIARAVTTAPIAVAAGLMVVVNIASMTAGIIRQYPTYSNGWANVRAFAGGCGLADDVLVEPDPNAGFLTALPGRYGPLGPLGGLGPVGFSPNGLPEKIVAEAIRVNNPMPGVDHDWEGPFTLSTPGVNGSTVPLPYQLDPARVPVAGSYSGNSQQESVLTSAWYGLPPSDSDHPLVVVTAAGTIAGNSVLNDRTDGQTVVLEYGRPGPDATPVAAGRVEPYDLGPAPSWRNLRFARSAIPADATAVRIVAQDKSLSLGDWVAVTPPRVPELSTLQEYVGSTQPVLMDWAVGMAFPCQQPMLHSDGVTEVPRFRITPDYTAKKQDTDTWQDGRNGGLLGISDLLLRAHVMATYLSHDWGRDWGSLRKFDTIVDAQPAELELGAATRSGLWSPGKIRIKA
;
A
#
# COMPACT_ATOMS: atom_id res chain seq x y z
N PHE A 1 -1.61 -3.85 34.30
CA PHE A 1 -1.63 -2.77 35.28
C PHE A 1 -0.94 -1.51 34.73
N PHE A 2 0.33 -1.57 34.33
CA PHE A 2 1.05 -0.40 33.82
C PHE A 2 0.44 0.21 32.54
N LEU A 3 -0.21 -0.57 31.68
CA LEU A 3 -0.94 -0.06 30.53
C LEU A 3 -2.17 0.81 30.88
N MET A 4 -2.66 0.72 32.11
CA MET A 4 -3.75 1.59 32.55
C MET A 4 -3.34 3.07 32.57
N PHE A 5 -2.05 3.34 32.73
CA PHE A 5 -1.48 4.67 32.78
C PHE A 5 -0.97 5.16 31.42
N ALA A 6 -0.97 4.31 30.40
CA ALA A 6 -0.62 4.75 29.04
C ALA A 6 -1.77 5.57 28.44
N PRO A 7 -1.51 6.79 27.97
CA PRO A 7 -2.54 7.68 27.40
C PRO A 7 -3.17 7.09 26.13
N THR A 8 -2.42 6.25 25.41
CA THR A 8 -2.88 5.55 24.21
C THR A 8 -2.60 4.05 24.33
N LYS A 9 -3.51 3.23 23.80
CA LYS A 9 -3.42 1.75 23.85
C LYS A 9 -3.32 1.17 22.45
N TRP A 10 -2.26 1.54 21.75
CA TRP A 10 -2.00 1.09 20.39
C TRP A 10 -1.45 -0.34 20.38
N VAL A 11 -1.78 -1.10 19.31
CA VAL A 11 -1.32 -2.49 19.16
C VAL A 11 0.21 -2.66 19.18
N HIS A 12 0.96 -1.67 18.72
CA HIS A 12 2.43 -1.72 18.77
C HIS A 12 3.00 -1.69 20.21
N HIS A 13 2.24 -1.19 21.19
CA HIS A 13 2.64 -1.29 22.58
C HIS A 13 2.64 -2.73 23.09
N PHE A 14 1.90 -3.64 22.44
CA PHE A 14 1.87 -5.04 22.85
C PHE A 14 3.20 -5.76 22.61
N GLY A 15 4.05 -5.29 21.70
CA GLY A 15 5.40 -5.77 21.53
C GLY A 15 6.27 -5.68 22.78
N LEU A 16 6.04 -4.67 23.63
CA LEU A 16 6.72 -4.52 24.92
C LEU A 16 6.40 -5.68 25.87
N PHE A 17 5.25 -6.33 25.72
CA PHE A 17 4.86 -7.45 26.57
C PHE A 17 5.42 -8.79 26.10
N ALA A 18 6.00 -8.88 24.90
CA ALA A 18 6.56 -10.12 24.39
C ALA A 18 7.66 -10.66 25.32
N ALA A 19 8.55 -9.80 25.80
CA ALA A 19 9.60 -10.17 26.73
C ALA A 19 9.04 -10.59 28.10
N VAL A 20 8.08 -9.82 28.64
CA VAL A 20 7.45 -10.13 29.94
C VAL A 20 6.60 -11.41 29.80
N GLY A 21 5.86 -11.57 28.72
CA GLY A 21 5.08 -12.78 28.42
C GLY A 21 5.97 -14.02 28.31
N ALA A 22 7.09 -13.92 27.63
CA ALA A 22 8.08 -15.00 27.52
C ALA A 22 8.69 -15.35 28.89
N ALA A 23 9.05 -14.35 29.68
CA ALA A 23 9.57 -14.55 31.04
C ALA A 23 8.53 -15.22 31.96
N MET A 24 7.26 -14.78 31.87
CA MET A 24 6.15 -15.38 32.64
C MET A 24 5.88 -16.83 32.19
N ALA A 25 5.91 -17.12 30.88
CA ALA A 25 5.76 -18.48 30.38
C ALA A 25 6.91 -19.39 30.83
N ALA A 26 8.14 -18.89 30.80
CA ALA A 26 9.30 -19.62 31.33
C ALA A 26 9.16 -19.86 32.84
N LEU A 27 8.78 -18.86 33.62
CA LEU A 27 8.54 -18.98 35.06
C LEU A 27 7.40 -19.96 35.36
N ALA A 28 6.30 -19.87 34.64
CA ALA A 28 5.18 -20.82 34.76
C ALA A 28 5.62 -22.26 34.46
N THR A 29 6.48 -22.46 33.44
CA THR A 29 7.04 -23.77 33.14
C THR A 29 7.89 -24.33 34.28
N VAL A 30 8.66 -23.47 34.96
CA VAL A 30 9.47 -23.86 36.12
C VAL A 30 8.60 -24.10 37.36
N LEU A 31 7.61 -23.24 37.61
CA LEU A 31 6.72 -23.36 38.79
C LEU A 31 5.74 -24.55 38.69
N VAL A 32 5.29 -24.88 37.46
CA VAL A 32 4.56 -26.12 37.18
C VAL A 32 5.56 -27.28 37.18
N SER A 33 6.20 -27.44 38.29
CA SER A 33 7.35 -28.31 38.51
C SER A 33 7.02 -29.79 38.36
N PRO A 34 8.03 -30.67 38.25
CA PRO A 34 7.84 -32.13 38.23
C PRO A 34 7.00 -32.65 39.39
N ALA A 35 6.93 -31.92 40.51
CA ALA A 35 6.06 -32.30 41.64
C ALA A 35 4.58 -32.17 41.32
N VAL A 36 4.14 -31.07 40.64
CA VAL A 36 2.76 -30.87 40.19
C VAL A 36 2.40 -31.81 39.05
N LEU A 37 3.34 -31.96 38.07
CA LEU A 37 3.14 -32.79 36.88
C LEU A 37 3.40 -34.29 37.14
N ARG A 38 3.66 -34.69 38.38
CA ARG A 38 3.85 -36.11 38.77
C ARG A 38 2.59 -36.93 38.52
N TRP A 39 1.41 -36.35 38.75
CA TRP A 39 0.11 -36.98 38.62
C TRP A 39 -0.50 -36.76 37.23
N SER A 40 -1.01 -37.80 36.57
CA SER A 40 -1.62 -37.68 35.24
C SER A 40 -2.78 -36.68 35.17
N ARG A 41 -3.61 -36.62 36.21
CA ARG A 41 -4.69 -35.62 36.34
C ARG A 41 -4.18 -34.18 36.29
N ASN A 42 -3.09 -33.87 36.98
CA ASN A 42 -2.52 -32.52 37.01
C ASN A 42 -1.92 -32.15 35.64
N ARG A 43 -1.23 -33.10 34.99
CA ARG A 43 -0.72 -32.89 33.62
C ARG A 43 -1.85 -32.58 32.65
N MET A 44 -2.94 -33.38 32.68
CA MET A 44 -4.09 -33.17 31.81
C MET A 44 -4.83 -31.86 32.12
N THR A 45 -4.89 -31.41 33.37
CA THR A 45 -5.43 -30.08 33.70
C THR A 45 -4.63 -28.97 33.03
N VAL A 46 -3.29 -29.04 33.07
CA VAL A 46 -2.42 -28.04 32.43
C VAL A 46 -2.54 -28.11 30.89
N VAL A 47 -2.56 -29.32 30.30
CA VAL A 47 -2.79 -29.52 28.86
C VAL A 47 -4.14 -28.93 28.43
N THR A 48 -5.20 -29.16 29.21
CA THR A 48 -6.53 -28.62 28.94
C THR A 48 -6.51 -27.08 28.96
N ALA A 49 -5.85 -26.48 29.96
CA ALA A 49 -5.70 -25.02 30.04
C ALA A 49 -4.91 -24.46 28.83
N VAL A 50 -3.80 -25.12 28.45
CA VAL A 50 -3.00 -24.71 27.27
C VAL A 50 -3.82 -24.82 25.98
N LEU A 51 -4.59 -25.90 25.78
CA LEU A 51 -5.45 -26.05 24.61
C LEU A 51 -6.53 -24.97 24.54
N PHE A 52 -7.10 -24.58 25.66
CA PHE A 52 -8.07 -23.48 25.74
C PHE A 52 -7.42 -22.15 25.34
N LEU A 53 -6.24 -21.84 25.88
CA LEU A 53 -5.51 -20.62 25.55
C LEU A 53 -5.11 -20.58 24.06
N LEU A 54 -4.68 -21.71 23.52
CA LEU A 54 -4.39 -21.80 22.08
C LEU A 54 -5.64 -21.62 21.23
N ALA A 55 -6.79 -22.21 21.62
CA ALA A 55 -8.06 -22.01 20.93
C ALA A 55 -8.46 -20.53 20.89
N LEU A 56 -8.29 -19.79 21.98
CA LEU A 56 -8.53 -18.35 22.04
C LEU A 56 -7.53 -17.58 21.17
N THR A 57 -6.26 -17.97 21.19
CA THR A 57 -5.21 -17.31 20.37
C THR A 57 -5.52 -17.43 18.88
N PHE A 58 -5.99 -18.59 18.41
CA PHE A 58 -6.36 -18.79 17.00
C PHE A 58 -7.78 -18.35 16.65
N ALA A 59 -8.56 -17.84 17.60
CA ALA A 59 -9.90 -17.28 17.37
C ALA A 59 -9.87 -15.85 16.85
N THR A 60 -8.69 -15.24 16.77
CA THR A 60 -8.50 -13.86 16.28
C THR A 60 -7.83 -13.88 14.92
N THR A 61 -7.96 -12.77 14.19
CA THR A 61 -7.23 -12.55 12.93
C THR A 61 -5.88 -11.92 13.22
N ASN A 62 -4.89 -12.18 12.37
CA ASN A 62 -3.66 -11.41 12.37
C ASN A 62 -3.95 -10.05 11.72
N GLY A 63 -4.06 -9.02 12.53
CA GLY A 63 -4.20 -7.65 12.06
C GLY A 63 -2.83 -7.06 11.75
N TRP A 64 -2.24 -7.45 10.63
CA TRP A 64 -1.05 -6.79 10.11
C TRP A 64 -1.47 -5.62 9.25
N TRP A 65 -0.74 -4.56 9.36
CA TRP A 65 -1.16 -3.30 8.85
C TRP A 65 -0.47 -2.95 7.55
N TYR A 66 -1.25 -2.61 6.52
CA TYR A 66 -0.83 -2.12 5.23
C TYR A 66 0.24 -3.00 4.55
N VAL A 67 1.33 -2.42 4.04
CA VAL A 67 2.43 -3.16 3.38
C VAL A 67 3.11 -4.20 4.28
N SER A 68 3.05 -4.04 5.59
CA SER A 68 3.56 -5.05 6.53
C SER A 68 2.74 -6.34 6.50
N SER A 69 1.55 -6.33 5.88
CA SER A 69 0.73 -7.51 5.67
C SER A 69 1.13 -8.34 4.45
N TYR A 70 1.94 -7.79 3.55
CA TYR A 70 2.27 -8.44 2.29
C TYR A 70 3.14 -9.68 2.49
N GLY A 71 2.62 -10.82 2.05
CA GLY A 71 3.23 -12.13 2.28
C GLY A 71 3.09 -12.64 3.71
N VAL A 72 2.29 -12.01 4.57
CA VAL A 72 1.97 -12.51 5.89
C VAL A 72 0.75 -13.43 5.80
N PRO A 73 0.87 -14.72 6.16
CA PRO A 73 -0.23 -15.66 6.12
C PRO A 73 -1.34 -15.28 7.10
N PHE A 74 -2.58 -15.58 6.71
CA PHE A 74 -3.77 -15.37 7.53
C PHE A 74 -4.03 -13.91 7.94
N ASN A 75 -3.52 -12.95 7.15
CA ASN A 75 -3.83 -11.55 7.36
C ASN A 75 -5.35 -11.34 7.21
N ASN A 76 -5.96 -10.72 8.22
CA ASN A 76 -7.42 -10.52 8.31
C ASN A 76 -8.28 -11.79 8.14
N ALA A 77 -7.70 -12.96 8.29
CA ALA A 77 -8.41 -14.24 8.21
C ALA A 77 -7.97 -15.17 9.34
N MET A 78 -8.92 -15.94 9.88
CA MET A 78 -8.58 -17.01 10.83
C MET A 78 -7.91 -18.16 10.08
N PRO A 79 -6.86 -18.80 10.64
CA PRO A 79 -6.26 -20.00 10.07
C PRO A 79 -7.29 -21.12 9.93
N ARG A 80 -7.30 -21.81 8.77
CA ARG A 80 -8.22 -22.91 8.47
C ARG A 80 -7.48 -24.12 7.93
N ILE A 81 -7.98 -25.30 8.27
CA ILE A 81 -7.53 -26.60 7.74
C ILE A 81 -8.77 -27.32 7.22
N GLY A 82 -8.82 -27.62 5.92
CA GLY A 82 -9.97 -28.28 5.30
C GLY A 82 -11.30 -27.52 5.48
N GLY A 83 -11.24 -26.18 5.48
CA GLY A 83 -12.43 -25.33 5.68
C GLY A 83 -12.80 -25.06 7.14
N VAL A 84 -12.29 -25.83 8.10
CA VAL A 84 -12.54 -25.69 9.54
C VAL A 84 -11.47 -24.78 10.16
N THR A 85 -11.89 -23.84 11.02
CA THR A 85 -10.95 -22.95 11.71
C THR A 85 -10.09 -23.73 12.71
N VAL A 86 -8.80 -23.38 12.79
CA VAL A 86 -7.89 -24.01 13.77
C VAL A 86 -8.40 -23.80 15.19
N SER A 87 -9.00 -22.66 15.49
CA SER A 87 -9.65 -22.38 16.77
C SER A 87 -10.74 -23.41 17.10
N ALA A 88 -11.62 -23.75 16.14
CA ALA A 88 -12.66 -24.76 16.36
C ALA A 88 -12.08 -26.15 16.60
N ILE A 89 -11.03 -26.53 15.88
CA ILE A 89 -10.32 -27.80 16.10
C ILE A 89 -9.72 -27.84 17.51
N LEU A 90 -9.04 -26.77 17.91
CA LEU A 90 -8.44 -26.68 19.25
C LEU A 90 -9.49 -26.66 20.36
N LEU A 91 -10.65 -26.03 20.12
CA LEU A 91 -11.77 -26.03 21.06
C LEU A 91 -12.38 -27.44 21.22
N ALA A 92 -12.50 -28.19 20.14
CA ALA A 92 -12.93 -29.57 20.19
C ALA A 92 -11.92 -30.45 20.98
N LEU A 93 -10.62 -30.28 20.72
CA LEU A 93 -9.57 -30.96 21.48
C LEU A 93 -9.58 -30.57 22.96
N PHE A 94 -9.81 -29.28 23.25
CA PHE A 94 -10.03 -28.80 24.61
C PHE A 94 -11.21 -29.51 25.28
N GLY A 95 -12.36 -29.63 24.60
CA GLY A 95 -13.54 -30.31 25.12
C GLY A 95 -13.24 -31.77 25.49
N VAL A 96 -12.58 -32.50 24.59
CA VAL A 96 -12.16 -33.89 24.83
C VAL A 96 -11.18 -33.98 26.01
N ALA A 97 -10.17 -33.11 26.04
CA ALA A 97 -9.21 -33.07 27.14
C ALA A 97 -9.84 -32.72 28.47
N ALA A 98 -10.82 -31.80 28.49
CA ALA A 98 -11.57 -31.42 29.68
C ALA A 98 -12.38 -32.59 30.23
N LEU A 99 -13.15 -33.26 29.36
CA LEU A 99 -13.93 -34.46 29.76
C LEU A 99 -13.00 -35.57 30.29
N TYR A 100 -11.87 -35.80 29.65
CA TYR A 100 -10.87 -36.77 30.12
C TYR A 100 -10.27 -36.35 31.46
N THR A 101 -9.97 -35.07 31.63
CA THR A 101 -9.49 -34.54 32.93
C THR A 101 -10.49 -34.74 34.05
N VAL A 102 -11.77 -34.44 33.79
CA VAL A 102 -12.87 -34.69 34.74
C VAL A 102 -12.95 -36.17 35.08
N TRP A 103 -12.90 -37.03 34.07
CA TRP A 103 -12.92 -38.50 34.29
C TRP A 103 -11.73 -38.97 35.16
N LEU A 104 -10.52 -38.52 34.90
CA LEU A 104 -9.34 -38.82 35.72
C LEU A 104 -9.48 -38.36 37.16
N HIS A 105 -10.17 -37.22 37.34
CA HIS A 105 -10.38 -36.67 38.67
C HIS A 105 -11.34 -37.53 39.53
N PHE A 106 -12.41 -38.03 38.91
CA PHE A 106 -13.40 -38.82 39.61
C PHE A 106 -13.08 -40.31 39.67
N SER A 107 -12.39 -40.87 38.69
CA SER A 107 -12.05 -42.31 38.66
C SER A 107 -10.87 -42.68 39.53
N GLY A 108 -10.03 -41.72 39.90
CA GLY A 108 -8.77 -42.00 40.62
C GLY A 108 -7.79 -42.85 39.84
N ALA A 109 -8.04 -43.12 38.57
CA ALA A 109 -7.24 -44.01 37.76
C ALA A 109 -5.93 -43.37 37.33
N GLU A 110 -4.80 -43.92 37.78
CA GLU A 110 -3.50 -43.62 37.23
C GLU A 110 -3.17 -44.65 36.15
N ARG A 111 -3.25 -44.27 34.89
CA ARG A 111 -2.85 -45.11 33.76
C ARG A 111 -1.41 -44.89 33.38
N GLY A 112 -0.71 -45.96 33.07
CA GLY A 112 0.63 -45.91 32.46
C GLY A 112 0.51 -45.23 31.09
N GLU A 113 1.08 -44.06 30.95
CA GLU A 113 1.18 -43.34 29.69
C GLU A 113 2.39 -43.84 28.88
N GLY A 114 2.23 -43.87 27.57
CA GLY A 114 3.36 -44.10 26.67
C GLY A 114 4.42 -42.99 26.80
N ARG A 115 5.68 -43.33 26.49
CA ARG A 115 6.83 -42.39 26.63
C ARG A 115 6.57 -41.00 25.94
N ILE A 116 6.02 -41.00 24.74
CA ILE A 116 5.76 -39.79 23.95
C ILE A 116 4.66 -38.97 24.64
N ALA A 117 3.52 -39.59 24.98
CA ALA A 117 2.42 -38.92 25.66
C ALA A 117 2.88 -38.27 26.99
N ARG A 118 3.71 -39.00 27.73
CA ARG A 118 4.29 -38.49 28.98
C ARG A 118 5.23 -37.31 28.73
N ALA A 119 6.10 -37.37 27.71
CA ALA A 119 6.99 -36.25 27.38
C ALA A 119 6.24 -34.98 27.00
N VAL A 120 5.21 -35.10 26.16
CA VAL A 120 4.37 -33.96 25.75
C VAL A 120 3.57 -33.38 26.93
N THR A 121 3.00 -34.21 27.77
CA THR A 121 2.15 -33.78 28.89
C THR A 121 2.96 -33.27 30.10
N THR A 122 4.25 -33.56 30.18
CA THR A 122 5.14 -33.03 31.23
C THR A 122 5.70 -31.64 30.94
N ALA A 123 5.66 -31.19 29.67
CA ALA A 123 6.14 -29.88 29.29
C ALA A 123 5.18 -29.18 28.30
N PRO A 124 3.86 -29.08 28.60
CA PRO A 124 2.87 -28.65 27.61
C PRO A 124 3.07 -27.20 27.14
N ILE A 125 3.55 -26.30 27.99
CA ILE A 125 3.86 -24.91 27.62
C ILE A 125 5.05 -24.86 26.65
N ALA A 126 6.10 -25.62 26.92
CA ALA A 126 7.28 -25.68 26.05
C ALA A 126 6.93 -26.29 24.68
N VAL A 127 6.12 -27.34 24.66
CA VAL A 127 5.62 -27.97 23.43
C VAL A 127 4.75 -26.98 22.63
N ALA A 128 3.83 -26.27 23.29
CA ALA A 128 2.99 -25.26 22.65
C ALA A 128 3.86 -24.12 22.07
N ALA A 129 4.82 -23.60 22.83
CA ALA A 129 5.73 -22.56 22.37
C ALA A 129 6.58 -23.01 21.18
N GLY A 130 7.16 -24.23 21.23
CA GLY A 130 7.90 -24.81 20.13
C GLY A 130 7.05 -24.98 18.87
N LEU A 131 5.83 -25.48 19.01
CA LEU A 131 4.88 -25.60 17.91
C LEU A 131 4.53 -24.24 17.29
N MET A 132 4.29 -23.22 18.11
CA MET A 132 4.01 -21.85 17.64
C MET A 132 5.19 -21.30 16.86
N VAL A 133 6.43 -21.50 17.31
CA VAL A 133 7.63 -21.07 16.56
C VAL A 133 7.70 -21.78 15.21
N VAL A 134 7.52 -23.10 15.18
CA VAL A 134 7.52 -23.88 13.93
C VAL A 134 6.43 -23.43 12.98
N VAL A 135 5.20 -23.22 13.48
CA VAL A 135 4.07 -22.74 12.67
C VAL A 135 4.36 -21.34 12.10
N ASN A 136 4.92 -20.43 12.90
CA ASN A 136 5.28 -19.09 12.43
C ASN A 136 6.35 -19.15 11.33
N ILE A 137 7.45 -19.88 11.56
CA ILE A 137 8.52 -20.01 10.55
C ILE A 137 7.97 -20.66 9.27
N ALA A 138 7.25 -21.78 9.38
CA ALA A 138 6.72 -22.49 8.23
C ALA A 138 5.71 -21.64 7.45
N SER A 139 4.82 -20.90 8.15
CA SER A 139 3.83 -20.05 7.51
C SER A 139 4.47 -18.84 6.83
N MET A 140 5.44 -18.19 7.44
CA MET A 140 6.18 -17.08 6.82
C MET A 140 6.97 -17.57 5.61
N THR A 141 7.64 -18.72 5.69
CA THR A 141 8.35 -19.32 4.56
C THR A 141 7.38 -19.64 3.40
N ALA A 142 6.23 -20.21 3.71
CA ALA A 142 5.19 -20.46 2.70
C ALA A 142 4.66 -19.16 2.09
N GLY A 143 4.54 -18.09 2.89
CA GLY A 143 4.18 -16.75 2.42
C GLY A 143 5.19 -16.19 1.42
N ILE A 144 6.49 -16.28 1.74
CA ILE A 144 7.58 -15.87 0.85
C ILE A 144 7.51 -16.61 -0.49
N ILE A 145 7.43 -17.94 -0.44
CA ILE A 145 7.43 -18.79 -1.66
C ILE A 145 6.22 -18.48 -2.54
N ARG A 146 5.04 -18.26 -1.95
CA ARG A 146 3.81 -17.98 -2.70
C ARG A 146 3.77 -16.57 -3.28
N GLN A 147 4.42 -15.61 -2.62
CA GLN A 147 4.42 -14.22 -3.02
C GLN A 147 5.49 -13.91 -4.07
N TYR A 148 6.60 -14.67 -4.08
CA TYR A 148 7.70 -14.46 -5.02
C TYR A 148 7.24 -14.49 -6.48
N PRO A 149 7.68 -13.55 -7.37
CA PRO A 149 8.75 -12.55 -7.16
C PRO A 149 8.27 -11.21 -6.58
N THR A 150 6.99 -11.06 -6.23
CA THR A 150 6.44 -9.81 -5.69
C THR A 150 6.96 -9.55 -4.27
N TYR A 151 6.88 -8.30 -3.85
CA TYR A 151 7.28 -7.89 -2.49
C TYR A 151 6.57 -8.73 -1.43
N SER A 152 7.33 -9.19 -0.46
CA SER A 152 6.80 -9.70 0.81
C SER A 152 7.68 -9.23 1.96
N ASN A 153 7.04 -8.91 3.09
CA ASN A 153 7.77 -8.49 4.28
C ASN A 153 8.81 -9.52 4.73
N GLY A 154 8.49 -10.81 4.65
CA GLY A 154 9.42 -11.89 4.98
C GLY A 154 10.63 -11.93 4.04
N TRP A 155 10.43 -11.77 2.73
CA TRP A 155 11.53 -11.77 1.76
C TRP A 155 12.39 -10.51 1.89
N ALA A 156 11.79 -9.34 2.12
CA ALA A 156 12.51 -8.10 2.36
C ALA A 156 13.43 -8.21 3.58
N ASN A 157 12.97 -8.83 4.67
CA ASN A 157 13.79 -9.10 5.84
C ASN A 157 14.95 -10.07 5.56
N VAL A 158 14.76 -11.07 4.69
CA VAL A 158 15.85 -11.95 4.27
C VAL A 158 16.90 -11.17 3.44
N ARG A 159 16.45 -10.36 2.48
CA ARG A 159 17.33 -9.50 1.67
C ARG A 159 18.12 -8.49 2.50
N ALA A 160 17.57 -8.01 3.60
CA ALA A 160 18.24 -7.06 4.49
C ALA A 160 19.61 -7.60 5.02
N PHE A 161 19.78 -8.92 5.19
CA PHE A 161 21.06 -9.52 5.54
C PHE A 161 22.14 -9.35 4.45
N ALA A 162 21.72 -9.12 3.21
CA ALA A 162 22.61 -8.86 2.06
C ALA A 162 22.63 -7.37 1.67
N GLY A 163 22.13 -6.48 2.52
CA GLY A 163 22.11 -5.03 2.28
C GLY A 163 20.88 -4.54 1.51
N GLY A 164 19.81 -5.33 1.44
CA GLY A 164 18.56 -4.92 0.80
C GLY A 164 17.85 -3.80 1.58
N CYS A 165 17.20 -2.92 0.84
CA CYS A 165 16.56 -1.70 1.34
C CYS A 165 15.04 -1.84 1.53
N GLY A 166 14.57 -3.06 1.79
CA GLY A 166 13.18 -3.32 2.11
C GLY A 166 12.25 -3.08 0.92
N LEU A 167 11.20 -2.30 1.13
CA LEU A 167 10.21 -1.96 0.09
C LEU A 167 10.78 -1.01 -0.96
N ALA A 168 11.81 -0.23 -0.62
CA ALA A 168 12.44 0.70 -1.55
C ALA A 168 13.08 0.02 -2.78
N ASP A 169 13.44 -1.26 -2.66
CA ASP A 169 13.96 -2.06 -3.78
C ASP A 169 12.86 -2.58 -4.71
N ASP A 170 11.61 -2.63 -4.23
CA ASP A 170 10.47 -3.18 -4.96
C ASP A 170 9.48 -2.12 -5.45
N VAL A 171 9.59 -0.89 -4.97
CA VAL A 171 8.83 0.25 -5.48
C VAL A 171 9.57 0.86 -6.66
N LEU A 172 8.88 0.94 -7.79
CA LEU A 172 9.37 1.59 -8.99
C LEU A 172 8.80 3.00 -9.08
N VAL A 173 9.65 3.97 -9.32
CA VAL A 173 9.31 5.38 -9.49
C VAL A 173 9.44 5.73 -10.97
N GLU A 174 8.51 6.51 -11.49
CA GLU A 174 8.58 7.15 -12.81
C GLU A 174 9.17 8.57 -12.63
N PRO A 175 10.46 8.79 -12.88
CA PRO A 175 11.12 10.06 -12.57
C PRO A 175 10.65 11.23 -13.47
N ASP A 176 10.33 10.93 -14.73
CA ASP A 176 9.77 11.89 -15.69
C ASP A 176 8.54 11.30 -16.38
N PRO A 177 7.33 11.64 -15.91
CA PRO A 177 6.09 11.16 -16.51
C PRO A 177 5.80 11.73 -17.90
N ASN A 178 6.56 12.73 -18.35
CA ASN A 178 6.49 13.32 -19.69
C ASN A 178 7.35 12.58 -20.73
N ALA A 179 8.16 11.64 -20.28
CA ALA A 179 8.91 10.72 -21.13
C ALA A 179 8.09 9.46 -21.48
N GLY A 180 8.57 8.70 -22.43
CA GLY A 180 8.03 7.38 -22.77
C GLY A 180 6.67 7.35 -23.47
N PHE A 181 6.08 8.49 -23.85
CA PHE A 181 4.88 8.50 -24.67
C PHE A 181 5.08 7.78 -25.99
N LEU A 182 4.18 6.87 -26.32
CA LEU A 182 4.26 6.09 -27.53
C LEU A 182 3.98 6.97 -28.75
N THR A 183 4.71 6.74 -29.82
CA THR A 183 4.50 7.45 -31.08
C THR A 183 3.32 6.88 -31.84
N ALA A 184 2.38 7.73 -32.21
CA ALA A 184 1.27 7.33 -33.05
C ALA A 184 1.76 6.92 -34.44
N LEU A 185 1.21 5.84 -34.98
CA LEU A 185 1.51 5.41 -36.35
C LEU A 185 0.93 6.42 -37.34
N PRO A 186 1.55 6.60 -38.51
CA PRO A 186 1.08 7.54 -39.52
C PRO A 186 -0.40 7.28 -39.90
N GLY A 187 -1.18 8.35 -40.00
CA GLY A 187 -2.62 8.26 -40.32
C GLY A 187 -3.28 9.61 -40.44
N ARG A 188 -4.57 9.59 -40.81
CA ARG A 188 -5.43 10.78 -40.70
C ARG A 188 -6.15 10.75 -39.38
N TYR A 189 -6.24 11.87 -38.70
CA TYR A 189 -6.84 11.99 -37.39
C TYR A 189 -7.85 13.13 -37.34
N GLY A 190 -8.84 12.99 -36.46
CA GLY A 190 -9.83 14.01 -36.18
C GLY A 190 -9.30 15.15 -35.29
N PRO A 191 -10.21 15.97 -34.73
CA PRO A 191 -9.84 17.17 -33.94
C PRO A 191 -9.03 16.88 -32.67
N LEU A 192 -9.19 15.69 -32.08
CA LEU A 192 -8.43 15.24 -30.92
C LEU A 192 -7.07 14.60 -31.29
N GLY A 193 -6.63 14.74 -32.56
CA GLY A 193 -5.40 14.15 -33.04
C GLY A 193 -5.37 12.62 -32.92
N PRO A 194 -4.18 12.02 -32.72
CA PRO A 194 -4.05 10.58 -32.57
C PRO A 194 -4.85 10.01 -31.41
N LEU A 195 -5.02 10.74 -30.31
CA LEU A 195 -5.79 10.28 -29.16
C LEU A 195 -7.26 10.03 -29.50
N GLY A 196 -7.87 10.89 -30.32
CA GLY A 196 -9.24 10.73 -30.77
C GLY A 196 -9.41 9.79 -31.97
N GLY A 197 -8.35 9.39 -32.64
CA GLY A 197 -8.42 8.57 -33.84
C GLY A 197 -9.15 9.24 -34.99
N LEU A 198 -9.96 8.47 -35.71
CA LEU A 198 -10.67 8.96 -36.94
C LEU A 198 -11.95 9.76 -36.63
N GLY A 199 -12.64 9.46 -35.53
CA GLY A 199 -13.89 10.11 -35.19
C GLY A 199 -14.42 9.67 -33.82
N PRO A 200 -13.99 10.31 -32.74
CA PRO A 200 -14.57 10.06 -31.44
C PRO A 200 -16.01 10.56 -31.41
N VAL A 201 -16.90 9.81 -30.77
CA VAL A 201 -18.27 10.23 -30.51
C VAL A 201 -18.37 10.61 -29.03
N GLY A 202 -18.84 11.83 -28.73
CA GLY A 202 -19.06 12.27 -27.36
C GLY A 202 -17.81 12.64 -26.57
N PHE A 203 -16.63 12.37 -27.08
CA PHE A 203 -15.36 12.78 -26.46
C PHE A 203 -14.92 14.16 -26.96
N SER A 204 -14.47 15.00 -26.03
CA SER A 204 -13.96 16.34 -26.36
C SER A 204 -12.73 16.69 -25.49
N PRO A 205 -11.93 17.71 -25.86
CA PRO A 205 -10.79 18.17 -25.06
C PRO A 205 -11.21 18.77 -23.71
N ASN A 206 -12.44 19.28 -23.60
CA ASN A 206 -13.03 19.84 -22.37
C ASN A 206 -14.10 18.91 -21.77
N GLY A 207 -14.07 17.62 -22.11
CA GLY A 207 -14.99 16.61 -21.60
C GLY A 207 -14.65 16.14 -20.18
N LEU A 208 -14.46 17.10 -19.26
CA LEU A 208 -14.18 16.87 -17.86
C LEU A 208 -14.98 17.85 -16.99
N PRO A 209 -15.37 17.47 -15.75
CA PRO A 209 -15.94 18.40 -14.79
C PRO A 209 -14.98 19.53 -14.46
N GLU A 210 -15.51 20.71 -14.16
CA GLU A 210 -14.69 21.85 -13.72
C GLU A 210 -13.88 21.55 -12.46
N LYS A 211 -14.45 20.71 -11.59
CA LYS A 211 -13.85 20.33 -10.30
C LYS A 211 -13.36 18.90 -10.34
N ILE A 212 -12.17 18.70 -10.88
CA ILE A 212 -11.45 17.44 -10.82
C ILE A 212 -10.15 17.62 -10.07
N VAL A 213 -9.88 16.75 -9.13
CA VAL A 213 -8.61 16.72 -8.40
C VAL A 213 -7.52 16.19 -9.30
N ALA A 214 -6.47 16.98 -9.53
CA ALA A 214 -5.34 16.57 -10.38
C ALA A 214 -4.56 15.40 -9.80
N GLU A 215 -4.50 15.29 -8.48
CA GLU A 215 -3.84 14.20 -7.78
C GLU A 215 -4.77 13.65 -6.70
N ALA A 216 -4.72 12.35 -6.45
CA ALA A 216 -5.55 11.67 -5.47
C ALA A 216 -5.17 11.99 -4.01
N ILE A 217 -4.66 13.16 -3.73
CA ILE A 217 -4.33 13.62 -2.39
C ILE A 217 -5.60 14.16 -1.76
N ARG A 218 -6.32 13.34 -1.01
CA ARG A 218 -7.29 13.86 -0.07
C ARG A 218 -6.59 14.19 1.23
N VAL A 219 -6.38 15.46 1.50
CA VAL A 219 -6.13 15.91 2.87
C VAL A 219 -7.41 15.70 3.66
N ASN A 220 -7.51 14.62 4.40
CA ASN A 220 -8.62 14.39 5.32
C ASN A 220 -8.46 15.37 6.49
N ASN A 221 -9.25 16.41 6.53
CA ASN A 221 -9.33 17.44 7.55
C ASN A 221 -8.42 18.65 7.31
N PRO A 222 -8.86 19.62 6.53
CA PRO A 222 -8.16 20.90 6.44
C PRO A 222 -8.09 21.57 7.82
N MET A 223 -6.98 22.19 8.15
CA MET A 223 -6.89 23.06 9.33
C MET A 223 -7.91 24.20 9.18
N PRO A 224 -8.64 24.59 10.26
CA PRO A 224 -9.53 25.73 10.19
C PRO A 224 -8.76 27.00 9.79
N GLY A 225 -9.21 27.65 8.74
CA GLY A 225 -8.60 28.91 8.26
C GLY A 225 -7.45 28.75 7.27
N VAL A 226 -7.10 27.53 6.90
CA VAL A 226 -6.25 27.25 5.75
C VAL A 226 -7.15 26.56 4.73
N ASP A 227 -7.42 27.25 3.65
CA ASP A 227 -8.13 26.71 2.49
C ASP A 227 -7.22 25.69 1.84
N HIS A 228 -7.32 24.44 2.29
CA HIS A 228 -6.67 23.29 1.67
C HIS A 228 -7.53 22.77 0.52
N ASP A 229 -8.06 23.64 -0.24
CA ASP A 229 -8.40 23.34 -1.60
C ASP A 229 -7.05 23.16 -2.33
N TRP A 230 -6.49 21.98 -2.19
CA TRP A 230 -5.48 21.44 -3.10
C TRP A 230 -6.10 21.22 -4.49
N GLU A 231 -7.18 21.80 -4.68
CA GLU A 231 -7.80 22.19 -5.90
C GLU A 231 -6.88 23.24 -6.48
N GLY A 232 -5.76 22.81 -7.08
CA GLY A 232 -5.02 23.69 -7.98
C GLY A 232 -6.00 24.32 -8.95
N PRO A 233 -5.69 25.39 -9.65
CA PRO A 233 -6.62 26.03 -10.56
C PRO A 233 -7.21 24.95 -11.47
N PHE A 234 -8.52 24.70 -11.35
CA PHE A 234 -9.25 23.67 -12.09
C PHE A 234 -9.15 23.83 -13.59
N THR A 235 -8.81 25.05 -14.01
CA THR A 235 -8.62 25.42 -15.40
C THR A 235 -7.25 26.06 -15.60
N LEU A 236 -6.55 25.62 -16.63
CA LEU A 236 -5.34 26.27 -17.08
C LEU A 236 -5.66 27.67 -17.63
N SER A 237 -4.81 28.65 -17.33
CA SER A 237 -4.92 29.99 -17.93
C SER A 237 -4.70 29.96 -19.45
N THR A 238 -3.93 29.01 -19.94
CA THR A 238 -3.67 28.76 -21.35
C THR A 238 -4.12 27.35 -21.69
N PRO A 239 -4.93 27.16 -22.76
CA PRO A 239 -5.33 25.83 -23.17
C PRO A 239 -4.12 24.92 -23.47
N GLY A 240 -4.20 23.69 -22.98
CA GLY A 240 -3.26 22.63 -23.31
C GLY A 240 -3.45 22.07 -24.73
N VAL A 241 -2.76 20.97 -25.02
CA VAL A 241 -2.88 20.28 -26.32
C VAL A 241 -4.35 19.90 -26.56
N ASN A 242 -4.79 20.05 -27.82
CA ASN A 242 -6.18 19.87 -28.24
C ASN A 242 -7.20 20.82 -27.55
N GLY A 243 -6.77 21.87 -26.89
CA GLY A 243 -7.63 22.86 -26.26
C GLY A 243 -8.16 22.47 -24.89
N SER A 244 -7.67 21.40 -24.27
CA SER A 244 -8.01 21.07 -22.88
C SER A 244 -7.50 22.14 -21.92
N THR A 245 -8.34 22.52 -20.95
CA THR A 245 -8.00 23.51 -19.91
C THR A 245 -7.82 22.90 -18.53
N VAL A 246 -7.80 21.57 -18.45
CA VAL A 246 -7.74 20.82 -17.19
C VAL A 246 -6.28 20.56 -16.80
N PRO A 247 -5.91 20.78 -15.52
CA PRO A 247 -4.59 20.41 -15.03
C PRO A 247 -4.42 18.87 -15.03
N LEU A 248 -3.18 18.42 -15.22
CA LEU A 248 -2.83 17.02 -15.25
C LEU A 248 -2.09 16.62 -13.98
N PRO A 249 -2.22 15.34 -13.55
CA PRO A 249 -1.55 14.81 -12.38
C PRO A 249 -0.07 14.50 -12.67
N TYR A 250 0.68 14.17 -11.63
CA TYR A 250 2.06 13.64 -11.71
C TYR A 250 3.04 14.56 -12.46
N GLN A 251 2.80 15.87 -12.49
CA GLN A 251 3.59 16.82 -13.25
C GLN A 251 3.61 16.60 -14.79
N LEU A 252 2.57 15.93 -15.29
CA LEU A 252 2.35 15.85 -16.74
C LEU A 252 2.15 17.25 -17.32
N ASP A 253 2.89 17.57 -18.38
CA ASP A 253 2.84 18.87 -19.02
C ASP A 253 1.60 19.01 -19.93
N PRO A 254 0.62 19.83 -19.56
CA PRO A 254 -0.58 19.99 -20.36
C PRO A 254 -0.34 20.61 -21.75
N ALA A 255 0.81 21.27 -21.95
CA ALA A 255 1.21 21.79 -23.26
C ALA A 255 1.75 20.67 -24.19
N ARG A 256 2.01 19.49 -23.69
CA ARG A 256 2.54 18.35 -24.46
C ARG A 256 1.62 17.15 -24.50
N VAL A 257 0.77 16.99 -23.48
CA VAL A 257 -0.07 15.82 -23.27
C VAL A 257 -1.50 16.16 -23.59
N PRO A 258 -2.08 15.61 -24.68
CA PRO A 258 -3.50 15.79 -25.01
C PRO A 258 -4.39 14.99 -24.07
N VAL A 259 -5.61 15.50 -23.87
CA VAL A 259 -6.66 14.88 -23.05
C VAL A 259 -7.92 14.74 -23.88
N ALA A 260 -8.59 13.60 -23.74
CA ALA A 260 -9.94 13.38 -24.27
C ALA A 260 -10.86 12.87 -23.17
N GLY A 261 -12.02 13.50 -22.98
CA GLY A 261 -13.00 13.14 -21.96
C GLY A 261 -14.41 13.07 -22.49
N SER A 262 -15.27 12.26 -21.87
CA SER A 262 -16.67 12.01 -22.24
C SER A 262 -17.67 12.86 -21.45
N TYR A 263 -17.24 13.61 -20.43
CA TYR A 263 -18.15 14.45 -19.64
C TYR A 263 -18.74 15.56 -20.50
N SER A 264 -20.06 15.68 -20.54
CA SER A 264 -20.80 16.65 -21.36
C SER A 264 -21.69 17.62 -20.53
N GLY A 265 -21.41 17.77 -19.25
CA GLY A 265 -22.17 18.68 -18.39
C GLY A 265 -23.58 18.16 -18.09
N ASN A 266 -24.60 18.94 -18.46
CA ASN A 266 -25.99 18.65 -18.09
C ASN A 266 -26.68 17.60 -19.01
N SER A 267 -26.03 17.14 -20.06
CA SER A 267 -26.61 16.22 -21.05
C SER A 267 -25.62 15.11 -21.39
N GLN A 268 -25.34 14.24 -20.40
CA GLN A 268 -24.47 13.08 -20.61
C GLN A 268 -25.04 12.21 -21.74
N GLN A 269 -24.16 11.72 -22.61
CA GLN A 269 -24.50 10.90 -23.76
C GLN A 269 -23.56 9.70 -23.85
N GLU A 270 -24.05 8.64 -24.50
CA GLU A 270 -23.16 7.51 -24.81
C GLU A 270 -21.99 7.99 -25.67
N SER A 271 -20.79 7.61 -25.30
CA SER A 271 -19.57 8.12 -25.90
C SER A 271 -18.61 6.98 -26.20
N VAL A 272 -17.93 7.07 -27.34
CA VAL A 272 -16.97 6.07 -27.81
C VAL A 272 -15.73 6.76 -28.36
N LEU A 273 -14.57 6.25 -27.93
CA LEU A 273 -13.27 6.67 -28.44
C LEU A 273 -12.46 5.42 -28.82
N THR A 274 -11.92 5.43 -30.02
CA THR A 274 -10.88 4.49 -30.43
C THR A 274 -9.71 5.30 -30.97
N SER A 275 -8.61 5.29 -30.23
CA SER A 275 -7.44 6.08 -30.61
C SER A 275 -6.77 5.54 -31.88
N ALA A 276 -5.81 6.30 -32.40
CA ALA A 276 -4.85 5.76 -33.35
C ALA A 276 -4.10 4.56 -32.75
N TRP A 277 -3.46 3.80 -33.61
CA TRP A 277 -2.45 2.84 -33.19
C TRP A 277 -1.17 3.59 -32.81
N TYR A 278 -0.58 3.20 -31.69
CA TYR A 278 0.73 3.66 -31.22
C TYR A 278 1.72 2.51 -31.34
N GLY A 279 2.89 2.79 -31.85
CA GLY A 279 3.96 1.80 -31.96
C GLY A 279 4.39 1.30 -30.59
N LEU A 280 4.42 -0.01 -30.43
CA LEU A 280 4.79 -0.64 -29.16
C LEU A 280 6.22 -1.19 -29.29
N PRO A 281 7.19 -0.71 -28.48
CA PRO A 281 8.55 -1.26 -28.50
C PRO A 281 8.52 -2.74 -28.04
N PRO A 282 9.55 -3.53 -28.38
CA PRO A 282 9.70 -4.88 -27.85
C PRO A 282 9.63 -4.89 -26.33
N SER A 283 9.09 -5.99 -25.78
CA SER A 283 9.02 -6.15 -24.32
C SER A 283 10.41 -6.47 -23.78
N ASP A 284 10.81 -5.77 -22.72
CA ASP A 284 12.01 -6.04 -21.94
C ASP A 284 11.70 -5.97 -20.43
N SER A 285 12.70 -6.28 -19.59
CA SER A 285 12.56 -6.27 -18.14
C SER A 285 12.42 -4.86 -17.55
N ASP A 286 12.96 -3.86 -18.25
CA ASP A 286 13.08 -2.50 -17.74
C ASP A 286 11.81 -1.68 -18.03
N HIS A 287 10.99 -2.18 -18.98
CA HIS A 287 9.72 -1.56 -19.39
C HIS A 287 8.53 -2.51 -19.19
N PRO A 288 8.19 -2.87 -17.96
CA PRO A 288 7.19 -3.90 -17.66
C PRO A 288 5.74 -3.47 -17.83
N LEU A 289 5.48 -2.17 -18.04
CA LEU A 289 4.15 -1.58 -18.08
C LEU A 289 3.91 -0.75 -19.35
N VAL A 290 2.66 -0.72 -19.77
CA VAL A 290 2.06 0.40 -20.50
C VAL A 290 1.14 1.13 -19.54
N VAL A 291 1.19 2.46 -19.53
CA VAL A 291 0.42 3.32 -18.64
C VAL A 291 -0.45 4.28 -19.43
N VAL A 292 -1.69 4.43 -19.02
CA VAL A 292 -2.61 5.47 -19.49
C VAL A 292 -3.06 6.26 -18.27
N THR A 293 -2.77 7.56 -18.23
CA THR A 293 -3.30 8.42 -17.18
C THR A 293 -4.76 8.71 -17.49
N ALA A 294 -5.64 8.41 -16.56
CA ALA A 294 -7.09 8.50 -16.75
C ALA A 294 -7.80 9.04 -15.52
N ALA A 295 -9.03 9.53 -15.72
CA ALA A 295 -9.91 10.01 -14.68
C ALA A 295 -11.34 9.56 -14.97
N GLY A 296 -12.22 9.64 -13.96
CA GLY A 296 -13.61 9.21 -14.05
C GLY A 296 -13.87 7.84 -13.43
N THR A 297 -15.07 7.31 -13.63
CA THR A 297 -15.51 6.02 -13.09
C THR A 297 -15.20 4.92 -14.10
N ILE A 298 -14.12 4.18 -13.88
CA ILE A 298 -13.57 3.20 -14.83
C ILE A 298 -13.70 1.80 -14.25
N ALA A 299 -14.14 0.85 -15.07
CA ALA A 299 -14.16 -0.56 -14.72
C ALA A 299 -12.73 -1.13 -14.70
N GLY A 300 -12.40 -1.89 -13.67
CA GLY A 300 -11.08 -2.46 -13.50
C GLY A 300 -10.98 -3.35 -12.28
N ASN A 301 -9.77 -3.69 -11.90
CA ASN A 301 -9.50 -4.42 -10.67
C ASN A 301 -8.99 -3.46 -9.59
N SER A 302 -9.60 -3.52 -8.41
CA SER A 302 -9.19 -2.74 -7.25
C SER A 302 -7.88 -3.25 -6.64
N VAL A 303 -7.32 -2.51 -5.68
CA VAL A 303 -6.16 -2.94 -4.87
C VAL A 303 -6.37 -4.26 -4.13
N LEU A 304 -7.62 -4.67 -3.91
CA LEU A 304 -7.97 -5.96 -3.30
C LEU A 304 -8.18 -7.05 -4.34
N ASN A 305 -7.92 -6.74 -5.61
CA ASN A 305 -8.21 -7.60 -6.77
C ASN A 305 -9.71 -7.92 -6.93
N ASP A 306 -10.57 -7.07 -6.39
CA ASP A 306 -12.01 -7.13 -6.61
C ASP A 306 -12.32 -6.33 -7.87
N ARG A 307 -13.24 -6.85 -8.70
CA ARG A 307 -13.70 -6.12 -9.87
C ARG A 307 -14.54 -4.91 -9.43
N THR A 308 -14.20 -3.74 -9.97
CA THR A 308 -14.99 -2.51 -9.83
C THR A 308 -15.79 -2.26 -11.09
N ASP A 309 -17.05 -1.88 -10.92
CA ASP A 309 -17.91 -1.48 -12.03
C ASP A 309 -17.59 -0.05 -12.48
N GLY A 310 -17.80 0.23 -13.76
CA GLY A 310 -17.56 1.54 -14.34
C GLY A 310 -17.57 1.52 -15.87
N GLN A 311 -17.12 2.60 -16.47
CA GLN A 311 -16.99 2.75 -17.90
C GLN A 311 -15.79 1.96 -18.43
N THR A 312 -15.83 1.55 -19.68
CA THR A 312 -14.76 0.73 -20.25
C THR A 312 -13.58 1.59 -20.69
N VAL A 313 -12.39 1.26 -20.21
CA VAL A 313 -11.11 1.71 -20.80
C VAL A 313 -10.21 0.50 -20.91
N VAL A 314 -9.88 0.09 -22.13
CA VAL A 314 -9.01 -1.05 -22.38
C VAL A 314 -7.90 -0.68 -23.35
N LEU A 315 -6.80 -1.39 -23.24
CA LEU A 315 -5.72 -1.33 -24.22
C LEU A 315 -5.88 -2.48 -25.21
N GLU A 316 -6.18 -2.15 -26.47
CA GLU A 316 -6.23 -3.11 -27.55
C GLU A 316 -4.84 -3.22 -28.19
N TYR A 317 -4.34 -4.45 -28.38
CA TYR A 317 -3.06 -4.68 -29.02
C TYR A 317 -3.23 -5.21 -30.43
N GLY A 318 -2.32 -4.81 -31.32
CA GLY A 318 -2.31 -5.15 -32.73
C GLY A 318 -1.06 -5.91 -33.13
N ARG A 319 -1.26 -6.86 -34.06
CA ARG A 319 -0.20 -7.57 -34.77
C ARG A 319 0.02 -6.98 -36.15
N PRO A 320 1.21 -7.16 -36.74
CA PRO A 320 1.43 -6.74 -38.12
C PRO A 320 0.38 -7.38 -39.08
N GLY A 321 -0.32 -6.54 -39.80
CA GLY A 321 -1.24 -6.95 -40.83
C GLY A 321 -0.71 -6.67 -42.24
N PRO A 322 -1.52 -6.83 -43.28
CA PRO A 322 -1.20 -6.42 -44.63
C PRO A 322 -0.82 -4.93 -44.65
N ASP A 323 0.15 -4.56 -45.50
CA ASP A 323 0.63 -3.18 -45.67
C ASP A 323 1.14 -2.52 -44.41
N ALA A 324 1.70 -3.30 -43.47
CA ALA A 324 2.20 -2.86 -42.15
C ALA A 324 1.16 -2.16 -41.25
N THR A 325 -0.13 -2.24 -41.60
CA THR A 325 -1.21 -1.71 -40.77
C THR A 325 -1.51 -2.70 -39.65
N PRO A 326 -1.52 -2.31 -38.37
CA PRO A 326 -1.81 -3.22 -37.27
C PRO A 326 -3.26 -3.73 -37.36
N VAL A 327 -3.44 -5.04 -37.16
CA VAL A 327 -4.73 -5.69 -37.03
C VAL A 327 -4.97 -6.02 -35.57
N ALA A 328 -6.13 -5.63 -35.04
CA ALA A 328 -6.52 -5.90 -33.66
C ALA A 328 -6.48 -7.42 -33.37
N ALA A 329 -5.79 -7.81 -32.34
CA ALA A 329 -5.54 -9.20 -31.98
C ALA A 329 -6.05 -9.58 -30.59
N GLY A 330 -6.34 -8.57 -29.74
CA GLY A 330 -6.92 -8.78 -28.42
C GLY A 330 -6.88 -7.51 -27.57
N ARG A 331 -7.31 -7.64 -26.32
CA ARG A 331 -7.45 -6.53 -25.38
C ARG A 331 -6.89 -6.91 -24.02
N VAL A 332 -6.39 -5.89 -23.32
CA VAL A 332 -5.94 -6.01 -21.93
C VAL A 332 -6.77 -5.04 -21.08
N GLU A 333 -7.32 -5.53 -19.98
CA GLU A 333 -8.00 -4.72 -18.99
C GLU A 333 -6.97 -4.05 -18.06
N PRO A 334 -7.23 -2.82 -17.57
CA PRO A 334 -6.32 -2.13 -16.69
C PRO A 334 -6.37 -2.69 -15.26
N TYR A 335 -5.26 -2.57 -14.56
CA TYR A 335 -5.28 -2.47 -13.10
C TYR A 335 -5.56 -1.01 -12.74
N ASP A 336 -6.65 -0.78 -12.04
CA ASP A 336 -7.10 0.52 -11.55
C ASP A 336 -7.12 0.54 -10.02
N LEU A 337 -6.21 1.28 -9.41
CA LEU A 337 -6.11 1.37 -7.97
C LEU A 337 -7.02 2.45 -7.36
N GLY A 338 -7.69 3.23 -8.20
CA GLY A 338 -8.50 4.35 -7.75
C GLY A 338 -7.65 5.53 -7.21
N PRO A 339 -8.26 6.42 -6.43
CA PRO A 339 -9.70 6.53 -6.24
C PRO A 339 -10.40 7.15 -7.46
N ALA A 340 -11.55 6.61 -7.80
CA ALA A 340 -12.43 7.25 -8.76
C ALA A 340 -13.15 8.45 -8.07
N PRO A 341 -13.47 9.55 -8.78
CA PRO A 341 -13.20 9.83 -10.20
C PRO A 341 -11.87 10.55 -10.44
N SER A 342 -10.98 10.67 -9.47
CA SER A 342 -9.72 11.43 -9.56
C SER A 342 -8.80 10.91 -10.68
N TRP A 343 -7.88 11.76 -11.13
CA TRP A 343 -6.80 11.36 -12.01
C TRP A 343 -5.93 10.28 -11.38
N ARG A 344 -5.58 9.24 -12.18
CA ARG A 344 -4.71 8.14 -11.78
C ARG A 344 -4.13 7.41 -12.97
N ASN A 345 -3.10 6.61 -12.73
CA ASN A 345 -2.48 5.80 -13.76
C ASN A 345 -3.14 4.42 -13.87
N LEU A 346 -3.81 4.15 -14.98
CA LEU A 346 -4.22 2.80 -15.36
C LEU A 346 -2.99 2.02 -15.80
N ARG A 347 -2.80 0.83 -15.26
CA ARG A 347 -1.62 0.00 -15.45
C ARG A 347 -1.96 -1.22 -16.30
N PHE A 348 -1.23 -1.41 -17.39
CA PHE A 348 -1.38 -2.55 -18.30
C PHE A 348 -0.07 -3.31 -18.30
N ALA A 349 -0.06 -4.52 -17.71
CA ALA A 349 1.14 -5.34 -17.64
C ALA A 349 1.61 -5.76 -19.05
N ARG A 350 2.86 -5.52 -19.37
CA ARG A 350 3.47 -5.95 -20.65
C ARG A 350 3.42 -7.47 -20.81
N SER A 351 3.47 -8.23 -19.72
CA SER A 351 3.32 -9.69 -19.71
C SER A 351 1.95 -10.18 -20.17
N ALA A 352 0.91 -9.32 -20.14
CA ALA A 352 -0.42 -9.63 -20.66
C ALA A 352 -0.56 -9.33 -22.17
N ILE A 353 0.43 -8.69 -22.78
CA ILE A 353 0.48 -8.37 -24.20
C ILE A 353 1.41 -9.37 -24.87
N PRO A 354 0.96 -10.11 -25.90
CA PRO A 354 1.81 -11.05 -26.62
C PRO A 354 3.06 -10.40 -27.21
N ALA A 355 4.18 -11.10 -27.22
CA ALA A 355 5.47 -10.58 -27.67
C ALA A 355 5.50 -10.22 -29.18
N ASP A 356 4.58 -10.77 -29.96
CA ASP A 356 4.41 -10.47 -31.37
C ASP A 356 3.49 -9.27 -31.66
N ALA A 357 2.94 -8.63 -30.62
CA ALA A 357 2.21 -7.37 -30.76
C ALA A 357 3.18 -6.21 -31.01
N THR A 358 2.92 -5.43 -32.04
CA THR A 358 3.77 -4.30 -32.47
C THR A 358 3.13 -2.95 -32.25
N ALA A 359 1.86 -2.91 -31.90
CA ALA A 359 1.12 -1.68 -31.68
C ALA A 359 0.05 -1.86 -30.61
N VAL A 360 -0.33 -0.74 -29.98
CA VAL A 360 -1.44 -0.65 -29.02
C VAL A 360 -2.32 0.55 -29.36
N ARG A 361 -3.58 0.49 -28.95
CA ARG A 361 -4.49 1.64 -28.97
C ARG A 361 -5.45 1.62 -27.79
N ILE A 362 -5.95 2.79 -27.43
CA ILE A 362 -6.95 2.94 -26.36
C ILE A 362 -8.32 2.76 -26.98
N VAL A 363 -9.16 1.94 -26.33
CA VAL A 363 -10.60 1.86 -26.61
C VAL A 363 -11.32 2.25 -25.32
N ALA A 364 -12.03 3.38 -25.36
CA ALA A 364 -12.83 3.86 -24.24
C ALA A 364 -14.30 3.94 -24.64
N GLN A 365 -15.19 3.48 -23.77
CA GLN A 365 -16.64 3.52 -23.96
C GLN A 365 -17.30 3.98 -22.67
N ASP A 366 -18.05 5.06 -22.78
CA ASP A 366 -18.93 5.54 -21.73
C ASP A 366 -20.37 5.30 -22.19
N LYS A 367 -21.06 4.38 -21.51
CA LYS A 367 -22.44 4.00 -21.82
C LYS A 367 -23.44 4.57 -20.82
N SER A 368 -22.96 5.34 -19.85
CA SER A 368 -23.82 5.93 -18.83
C SER A 368 -24.40 7.26 -19.28
N LEU A 369 -25.62 7.50 -18.86
CA LEU A 369 -26.27 8.82 -18.96
C LEU A 369 -26.22 9.57 -17.63
N SER A 370 -25.57 9.01 -16.63
CA SER A 370 -25.39 9.62 -15.31
C SER A 370 -24.26 10.65 -15.34
N LEU A 371 -24.47 11.82 -14.76
CA LEU A 371 -23.46 12.88 -14.66
C LEU A 371 -22.23 12.48 -13.84
N GLY A 372 -22.37 11.50 -12.97
CA GLY A 372 -21.26 10.98 -12.15
C GLY A 372 -20.36 9.98 -12.90
N ASP A 373 -20.84 9.43 -14.01
CA ASP A 373 -20.17 8.37 -14.76
C ASP A 373 -19.62 8.94 -16.08
N TRP A 374 -18.36 9.15 -16.12
CA TRP A 374 -17.62 9.66 -17.27
C TRP A 374 -16.20 9.11 -17.23
N VAL A 375 -15.48 9.27 -18.32
CA VAL A 375 -14.08 8.85 -18.43
C VAL A 375 -13.26 9.87 -19.21
N ALA A 376 -12.04 10.09 -18.77
CA ALA A 376 -11.05 10.87 -19.51
C ALA A 376 -9.73 10.11 -19.57
N VAL A 377 -9.00 10.26 -20.67
CA VAL A 377 -7.76 9.54 -20.94
C VAL A 377 -6.70 10.45 -21.58
N THR A 378 -5.44 10.12 -21.33
CA THR A 378 -4.26 10.65 -22.05
C THR A 378 -3.71 9.56 -22.99
N PRO A 379 -2.77 9.88 -23.92
CA PRO A 379 -2.09 8.88 -24.73
C PRO A 379 -1.36 7.82 -23.88
N PRO A 380 -1.15 6.61 -24.42
CA PRO A 380 -0.41 5.57 -23.74
C PRO A 380 1.09 5.88 -23.72
N ARG A 381 1.75 5.50 -22.63
CA ARG A 381 3.20 5.61 -22.49
C ARG A 381 3.80 4.33 -21.91
N VAL A 382 5.04 4.10 -22.17
CA VAL A 382 5.89 3.09 -21.56
C VAL A 382 6.88 3.83 -20.68
N PRO A 383 6.65 3.88 -19.36
CA PRO A 383 7.46 4.69 -18.46
C PRO A 383 8.88 4.12 -18.32
N GLU A 384 9.86 5.01 -18.24
CA GLU A 384 11.18 4.70 -17.71
C GLU A 384 11.06 4.63 -16.18
N LEU A 385 11.54 3.54 -15.58
CA LEU A 385 11.37 3.27 -14.17
C LEU A 385 12.73 3.08 -13.48
N SER A 386 12.83 3.59 -12.27
CA SER A 386 13.95 3.31 -11.36
C SER A 386 13.39 2.86 -10.00
N THR A 387 14.17 2.12 -9.21
CA THR A 387 13.73 1.77 -7.86
C THR A 387 13.64 3.03 -6.99
N LEU A 388 12.79 3.02 -5.98
CA LEU A 388 12.72 4.11 -5.01
C LEU A 388 14.08 4.32 -4.33
N GLN A 389 14.81 3.21 -4.08
CA GLN A 389 16.17 3.29 -3.54
C GLN A 389 17.12 4.04 -4.44
N GLU A 390 17.06 3.85 -5.77
CA GLU A 390 17.89 4.58 -6.72
C GLU A 390 17.48 6.05 -6.84
N TYR A 391 16.16 6.32 -6.84
CA TYR A 391 15.63 7.67 -7.03
C TYR A 391 15.81 8.58 -5.81
N VAL A 392 15.47 8.09 -4.62
CA VAL A 392 15.55 8.84 -3.36
C VAL A 392 16.94 8.71 -2.72
N GLY A 393 17.52 7.52 -2.78
CA GLY A 393 18.79 7.20 -2.13
C GLY A 393 18.70 7.12 -0.61
N SER A 394 19.87 7.09 0.03
CA SER A 394 19.99 6.94 1.49
C SER A 394 20.49 8.20 2.21
N THR A 395 20.63 9.32 1.50
CA THR A 395 21.20 10.57 2.05
C THR A 395 20.24 11.75 1.99
N GLN A 396 19.16 11.64 1.23
CA GLN A 396 18.17 12.70 1.15
C GLN A 396 17.26 12.67 2.41
N PRO A 397 16.97 13.85 3.01
CA PRO A 397 16.06 13.91 4.14
C PRO A 397 14.62 13.57 3.72
N VAL A 398 14.07 12.54 4.34
CA VAL A 398 12.73 12.04 4.05
C VAL A 398 11.80 12.26 5.24
N LEU A 399 10.67 12.90 5.01
CA LEU A 399 9.56 12.88 5.94
C LEU A 399 8.88 11.51 5.84
N MET A 400 9.13 10.67 6.82
CA MET A 400 8.67 9.28 6.80
C MET A 400 7.53 9.10 7.77
N ASP A 401 6.35 8.75 7.26
CA ASP A 401 5.21 8.44 8.10
C ASP A 401 5.48 7.14 8.86
N TRP A 402 5.19 7.12 10.17
CA TRP A 402 5.55 5.99 11.01
C TRP A 402 4.95 4.66 10.53
N ALA A 403 3.79 4.73 9.88
CA ALA A 403 3.07 3.57 9.39
C ALA A 403 3.86 2.72 8.38
N VAL A 404 4.62 3.38 7.54
CA VAL A 404 5.40 2.74 6.47
C VAL A 404 6.89 2.74 6.76
N GLY A 405 7.35 3.51 7.74
CA GLY A 405 8.76 3.74 8.02
C GLY A 405 9.58 2.46 8.21
N MET A 406 9.00 1.44 8.83
CA MET A 406 9.69 0.15 9.02
C MET A 406 9.95 -0.60 7.71
N ALA A 407 9.23 -0.28 6.63
CA ALA A 407 9.43 -0.91 5.33
C ALA A 407 10.54 -0.25 4.50
N PHE A 408 11.09 0.89 4.95
CA PHE A 408 12.10 1.69 4.24
C PHE A 408 13.37 1.89 5.09
N PRO A 409 14.12 0.84 5.40
CA PRO A 409 15.24 0.91 6.33
C PRO A 409 16.45 1.71 5.83
N CYS A 410 16.58 1.96 4.54
CA CYS A 410 17.71 2.66 3.94
C CYS A 410 17.47 4.16 3.74
N GLN A 411 16.25 4.64 3.77
CA GLN A 411 15.94 6.05 3.61
C GLN A 411 16.26 6.79 4.90
N GLN A 412 16.90 7.95 4.77
CA GLN A 412 17.25 8.77 5.92
C GLN A 412 16.05 9.59 6.39
N PRO A 413 15.50 9.34 7.60
CA PRO A 413 14.50 10.22 8.16
C PRO A 413 15.06 11.63 8.35
N MET A 414 14.25 12.66 8.03
CA MET A 414 14.63 14.03 8.31
C MET A 414 15.01 14.24 9.77
N LEU A 415 16.07 14.97 10.02
CA LEU A 415 16.53 15.26 11.37
C LEU A 415 15.69 16.36 12.01
N HIS A 416 15.45 16.21 13.30
CA HIS A 416 14.85 17.23 14.14
C HIS A 416 15.51 17.18 15.51
N SER A 417 16.09 18.30 15.93
CA SER A 417 16.72 18.44 17.24
C SER A 417 16.67 19.89 17.68
N ASP A 418 16.64 20.08 19.00
CA ASP A 418 16.75 21.40 19.63
C ASP A 418 15.75 22.46 19.12
N GLY A 419 14.58 22.02 18.64
CA GLY A 419 13.54 22.89 18.10
C GLY A 419 13.72 23.24 16.61
N VAL A 420 14.72 22.69 15.95
CA VAL A 420 14.94 22.86 14.51
C VAL A 420 14.68 21.56 13.78
N THR A 421 14.05 21.69 12.64
CA THR A 421 13.70 20.58 11.75
C THR A 421 14.37 20.77 10.40
N GLU A 422 15.03 19.71 9.92
CA GLU A 422 15.55 19.67 8.56
C GLU A 422 14.39 19.76 7.55
N VAL A 423 14.63 20.43 6.41
CA VAL A 423 13.62 20.52 5.34
C VAL A 423 13.62 19.20 4.55
N PRO A 424 12.55 18.43 4.58
CA PRO A 424 12.50 17.19 3.84
C PRO A 424 12.46 17.44 2.33
N ARG A 425 13.10 16.55 1.57
CA ARG A 425 13.05 16.55 0.10
C ARG A 425 11.93 15.66 -0.43
N PHE A 426 11.60 14.62 0.34
CA PHE A 426 10.58 13.65 -0.01
C PHE A 426 9.71 13.34 1.21
N ARG A 427 8.50 12.86 0.95
CA ARG A 427 7.65 12.21 1.94
C ARG A 427 7.28 10.82 1.44
N ILE A 428 7.39 9.83 2.33
CA ILE A 428 6.89 8.47 2.14
C ILE A 428 5.73 8.28 3.09
N THR A 429 4.54 8.03 2.56
CA THR A 429 3.29 7.99 3.32
C THR A 429 2.40 6.84 2.85
N PRO A 430 1.53 6.26 3.73
CA PRO A 430 0.48 5.35 3.29
C PRO A 430 -0.45 6.06 2.31
N ASP A 431 -1.03 5.31 1.38
CA ASP A 431 -2.03 5.85 0.49
C ASP A 431 -3.45 5.73 1.08
N TYR A 432 -4.31 6.69 0.75
CA TYR A 432 -5.71 6.71 1.17
C TYR A 432 -6.60 5.78 0.35
N THR A 433 -6.12 5.27 -0.78
CA THR A 433 -6.89 4.42 -1.68
C THR A 433 -7.24 3.08 -1.08
N ALA A 434 -6.38 2.56 -0.19
CA ALA A 434 -6.52 1.23 0.41
C ALA A 434 -7.27 1.23 1.74
N LYS A 435 -8.47 1.75 1.82
CA LYS A 435 -9.29 1.93 3.03
C LYS A 435 -8.80 3.04 3.96
N LYS A 436 -9.73 3.87 4.42
CA LYS A 436 -9.51 4.82 5.53
C LYS A 436 -8.86 4.07 6.69
N GLN A 437 -7.60 4.31 6.90
CA GLN A 437 -6.90 3.83 8.06
C GLN A 437 -6.94 4.95 9.10
N ASP A 438 -7.34 4.65 10.31
CA ASP A 438 -7.45 5.64 11.40
C ASP A 438 -6.14 6.38 11.67
N THR A 439 -5.03 5.81 11.23
CA THR A 439 -3.69 6.36 11.35
C THR A 439 -3.38 7.46 10.36
N ASP A 440 -3.99 7.45 9.17
CA ASP A 440 -3.76 8.47 8.14
C ASP A 440 -4.33 9.82 8.60
N THR A 441 -5.51 9.80 9.24
CA THR A 441 -6.11 10.98 9.84
C THR A 441 -5.30 11.54 11.01
N TRP A 442 -4.45 10.71 11.63
CA TRP A 442 -3.61 11.12 12.73
C TRP A 442 -2.34 11.84 12.26
N GLN A 443 -1.83 11.51 11.09
CA GLN A 443 -0.58 12.04 10.54
C GLN A 443 -0.78 13.26 9.64
N ASP A 444 -1.87 13.33 8.89
CA ASP A 444 -2.11 14.33 7.86
C ASP A 444 -3.15 15.38 8.21
N GLY A 445 -3.82 15.26 9.32
CA GLY A 445 -4.93 16.13 9.62
C GLY A 445 -4.68 17.10 10.74
N ARG A 446 -5.77 17.72 11.16
CA ARG A 446 -5.85 18.61 12.33
C ARG A 446 -5.18 18.00 13.57
N ASN A 447 -5.17 16.68 13.68
CA ASN A 447 -4.58 15.92 14.78
C ASN A 447 -3.19 15.35 14.42
N GLY A 448 -2.69 15.59 13.22
CA GLY A 448 -1.49 14.97 12.66
C GLY A 448 -0.16 15.57 13.11
N GLY A 449 -0.20 16.55 14.00
CA GLY A 449 1.01 17.13 14.56
C GLY A 449 1.94 17.73 13.49
N LEU A 450 3.25 17.55 13.69
CA LEU A 450 4.29 18.16 12.84
C LEU A 450 4.30 17.64 11.41
N LEU A 451 3.76 16.44 11.13
CA LEU A 451 3.81 15.84 9.80
C LEU A 451 2.88 16.53 8.81
N GLY A 452 1.70 16.96 9.25
CA GLY A 452 0.78 17.75 8.43
C GLY A 452 1.30 19.15 8.12
N ILE A 453 2.10 19.75 9.00
CA ILE A 453 2.67 21.10 8.80
C ILE A 453 3.64 21.15 7.63
N SER A 454 4.42 20.09 7.41
CA SER A 454 5.38 20.06 6.30
C SER A 454 4.70 20.11 4.94
N ASP A 455 3.57 19.44 4.77
CA ASP A 455 2.75 19.54 3.54
C ASP A 455 2.14 20.95 3.34
N LEU A 456 1.98 21.74 4.41
CA LEU A 456 1.46 23.10 4.34
C LEU A 456 2.50 24.13 3.93
N LEU A 457 3.75 23.90 4.34
CA LEU A 457 4.85 24.84 4.13
C LEU A 457 5.66 24.52 2.87
N LEU A 458 5.42 23.37 2.26
CA LEU A 458 6.09 22.89 1.08
C LEU A 458 5.06 22.59 -0.02
N ARG A 459 5.47 22.71 -1.26
CA ARG A 459 4.66 22.26 -2.39
C ARG A 459 4.95 20.78 -2.62
N ALA A 460 3.96 19.94 -2.34
CA ALA A 460 4.06 18.51 -2.57
C ALA A 460 3.68 18.14 -4.00
N HIS A 461 4.50 17.34 -4.65
CA HIS A 461 4.21 16.70 -5.94
C HIS A 461 4.16 15.19 -5.76
N VAL A 462 3.03 14.58 -6.03
CA VAL A 462 2.92 13.12 -6.02
C VAL A 462 3.69 12.56 -7.21
N MET A 463 4.55 11.61 -6.93
CA MET A 463 5.29 10.88 -7.95
C MET A 463 4.47 9.67 -8.41
N ALA A 464 4.49 9.39 -9.71
CA ALA A 464 3.93 8.16 -10.23
C ALA A 464 4.80 6.97 -9.79
N THR A 465 4.19 6.01 -9.10
CA THR A 465 4.91 4.85 -8.56
C THR A 465 4.14 3.56 -8.75
N TYR A 466 4.87 2.45 -8.75
CA TYR A 466 4.33 1.13 -9.02
C TYR A 466 5.00 0.09 -8.12
N LEU A 467 4.25 -0.91 -7.65
CA LEU A 467 4.85 -2.05 -6.95
C LEU A 467 5.31 -3.09 -7.97
N SER A 468 6.59 -3.39 -7.96
CA SER A 468 7.22 -4.33 -8.91
C SER A 468 6.56 -5.70 -8.86
N HIS A 469 6.22 -6.26 -10.02
CA HIS A 469 5.54 -7.54 -10.21
C HIS A 469 4.15 -7.65 -9.57
N ASP A 470 3.61 -6.56 -8.96
CA ASP A 470 2.29 -6.55 -8.34
C ASP A 470 1.51 -5.27 -8.72
N TRP A 471 1.22 -5.16 -10.00
CA TRP A 471 0.66 -3.95 -10.61
C TRP A 471 -0.73 -3.58 -10.11
N GLY A 472 -1.46 -4.55 -9.58
CA GLY A 472 -2.81 -4.39 -9.03
C GLY A 472 -2.83 -4.03 -7.55
N ARG A 473 -1.67 -3.86 -6.91
CA ARG A 473 -1.59 -3.57 -5.48
C ARG A 473 -0.96 -2.22 -5.21
N ASP A 474 -1.46 -1.57 -4.17
CA ASP A 474 -0.95 -0.32 -3.66
C ASP A 474 0.08 -0.56 -2.55
N TRP A 475 1.07 0.33 -2.43
CA TRP A 475 2.10 0.28 -1.41
C TRP A 475 2.15 1.56 -0.55
N GLY A 476 1.57 2.66 -1.04
CA GLY A 476 1.66 4.00 -0.50
C GLY A 476 1.98 5.04 -1.56
N SER A 477 2.44 6.19 -1.14
CA SER A 477 2.79 7.31 -2.01
C SER A 477 4.16 7.87 -1.71
N LEU A 478 4.87 8.22 -2.76
CA LEU A 478 6.06 9.06 -2.72
C LEU A 478 5.67 10.46 -3.16
N ARG A 479 5.97 11.46 -2.32
CA ARG A 479 5.82 12.88 -2.65
C ARG A 479 7.19 13.53 -2.70
N LYS A 480 7.42 14.36 -3.70
CA LYS A 480 8.59 15.23 -3.81
C LYS A 480 8.18 16.62 -3.34
N PHE A 481 9.01 17.24 -2.54
CA PHE A 481 8.77 18.58 -2.02
C PHE A 481 9.61 19.64 -2.74
N ASP A 482 8.95 20.74 -3.10
CA ASP A 482 9.58 22.00 -3.46
C ASP A 482 9.26 23.05 -2.38
N THR A 483 10.19 23.93 -2.10
CA THR A 483 9.97 25.05 -1.18
C THR A 483 9.05 26.09 -1.81
N ILE A 484 8.07 26.60 -1.03
CA ILE A 484 7.16 27.66 -1.50
C ILE A 484 7.88 29.02 -1.50
N VAL A 485 8.81 29.19 -0.57
CA VAL A 485 9.66 30.37 -0.43
C VAL A 485 11.13 29.94 -0.31
N ASP A 486 12.06 30.82 -0.62
CA ASP A 486 13.49 30.60 -0.36
C ASP A 486 13.73 30.60 1.16
N ALA A 487 13.40 29.50 1.80
CA ALA A 487 13.67 29.28 3.21
C ALA A 487 15.04 28.66 3.37
N GLN A 488 15.89 29.30 4.13
CA GLN A 488 17.15 28.72 4.58
C GLN A 488 16.91 27.91 5.86
N PRO A 489 17.58 26.74 6.01
CA PRO A 489 17.57 26.05 7.29
C PRO A 489 18.04 26.98 8.41
N ALA A 490 17.43 26.88 9.58
CA ALA A 490 17.90 27.65 10.75
C ALA A 490 19.30 27.21 11.15
N GLU A 491 20.19 28.20 11.36
CA GLU A 491 21.51 27.92 11.92
C GLU A 491 21.37 27.68 13.43
N LEU A 492 22.00 26.62 13.91
CA LEU A 492 22.03 26.24 15.31
C LEU A 492 23.39 26.53 15.93
N GLU A 493 23.41 27.39 16.93
CA GLU A 493 24.54 27.49 17.86
C GLU A 493 24.28 26.60 19.08
N LEU A 494 25.06 25.51 19.19
CA LEU A 494 24.96 24.60 20.31
C LEU A 494 25.91 25.05 21.43
N GLY A 495 25.36 25.36 22.61
CA GLY A 495 26.10 25.64 23.83
C GLY A 495 25.98 24.47 24.80
N ALA A 496 27.02 24.21 25.59
CA ALA A 496 26.97 23.26 26.69
C ALA A 496 26.87 24.01 28.03
N ALA A 497 25.91 23.60 28.86
CA ALA A 497 25.79 24.08 30.23
C ALA A 497 25.86 22.90 31.20
N THR A 498 26.81 22.95 32.17
CA THR A 498 26.91 21.94 33.22
C THR A 498 26.06 22.37 34.40
N ARG A 499 25.14 21.51 34.83
CA ARG A 499 24.34 21.71 36.04
C ARG A 499 24.61 20.58 37.01
N SER A 500 24.70 20.91 38.29
CA SER A 500 24.82 19.95 39.39
C SER A 500 23.51 19.87 40.16
N GLY A 501 23.11 18.67 40.60
CA GLY A 501 21.89 18.43 41.36
C GLY A 501 20.76 17.77 40.58
N LEU A 502 19.60 17.62 41.20
CA LEU A 502 18.39 17.14 40.55
C LEU A 502 17.94 18.15 39.50
N TRP A 503 17.90 17.71 38.23
CA TRP A 503 17.48 18.54 37.11
C TRP A 503 15.97 18.42 36.90
N SER A 504 15.31 19.56 36.80
CA SER A 504 13.96 19.62 36.22
C SER A 504 13.95 20.66 35.09
N PRO A 505 13.30 20.38 33.94
CA PRO A 505 13.16 21.39 32.90
C PRO A 505 12.39 22.59 33.46
N GLY A 506 12.98 23.78 33.39
CA GLY A 506 12.30 25.02 33.75
C GLY A 506 11.11 25.28 32.83
N LYS A 507 10.22 26.20 33.22
CA LYS A 507 9.14 26.67 32.34
C LYS A 507 9.76 27.22 31.08
N ILE A 508 9.25 26.77 29.90
CA ILE A 508 9.56 27.38 28.61
C ILE A 508 9.04 28.82 28.66
N ARG A 509 9.92 29.78 28.58
CA ARG A 509 9.56 31.19 28.45
C ARG A 509 9.73 31.56 26.97
N ILE A 510 8.62 31.68 26.25
CA ILE A 510 8.60 32.29 24.94
C ILE A 510 8.62 33.80 25.18
N LYS A 511 9.70 34.48 24.77
CA LYS A 511 9.70 35.94 24.69
C LYS A 511 8.89 36.26 23.44
N ALA A 512 7.73 36.93 23.58
CA ALA A 512 6.96 37.52 22.52
C ALA A 512 7.71 38.73 21.94
#